data_8257f4e2aff07e69762082471b8b2763
#
_entry.id   8257f4e2aff07e69762082471b8b2763
#
_cell.length_a   1.000
_cell.length_b   1.000
_cell.length_c   1.000
_cell.angle_alpha   90.00
_cell.angle_beta   90.00
_cell.angle_gamma   90.00
#
_symmetry.space_group_name_H-M   'P 1'
#
loop_
_entity.id
_entity.type
_entity.pdbx_description
1 polymer ?
#
loop_
_entity_poly.entity_id
_entity_poly.type
_entity_poly.pdbx_seq_one_letter_code
_entity_poly.pdbx_strand_id
1 'polypeptide(L)'
;IKVLAASINDWDFGLLEGDLINRLLNGILKPKRKILGSDIAGRIEAVGKNVTKFKTGDDVYGDLSGYWGGFAEYTCAREKSLALKPAAMSFEEAAAIPQAAMLAVQGLIDKGKIHPGQKLLINGAGGGVGTFAVQIAKLYGAEITAVDSTSKMNILRSLGFDHVIDYTKEDFTKNGQRYDLILDVKTNRSMFDYARALYPGGTYVTVGGSMKRLLQALILGP
;
A
#
# COMPACT_ATOMS: atom_id res chain seq x y z
N ILE A 1 -23.96 2.50 1.50
CA ILE A 1 -23.24 1.96 2.66
C ILE A 1 -23.21 3.03 3.72
N LYS A 2 -23.60 2.71 4.94
CA LYS A 2 -23.34 3.51 6.12
C LYS A 2 -21.89 3.24 6.54
N VAL A 3 -21.03 4.26 6.49
CA VAL A 3 -19.62 4.12 6.86
C VAL A 3 -19.51 4.10 8.38
N LEU A 4 -18.82 3.10 8.90
CA LEU A 4 -18.57 2.92 10.34
C LEU A 4 -17.12 3.14 10.71
N ALA A 5 -16.21 2.89 9.76
CA ALA A 5 -14.79 3.21 9.86
C ALA A 5 -14.21 3.53 8.49
N ALA A 6 -13.18 4.37 8.45
CA ALA A 6 -12.40 4.68 7.26
C ALA A 6 -10.93 4.84 7.64
N SER A 7 -10.01 4.42 6.78
CA SER A 7 -8.59 4.67 6.97
C SER A 7 -8.08 5.80 6.09
N ILE A 8 -6.98 6.42 6.52
CA ILE A 8 -6.31 7.50 5.78
C ILE A 8 -5.06 6.91 5.14
N ASN A 9 -4.89 7.10 3.84
CA ASN A 9 -3.76 6.62 3.07
C ASN A 9 -2.93 7.80 2.51
N ASP A 10 -1.67 7.55 2.11
CA ASP A 10 -0.80 8.55 1.47
C ASP A 10 -1.46 9.17 0.23
N TRP A 11 -2.31 8.42 -0.45
CA TRP A 11 -3.07 8.87 -1.61
C TRP A 11 -4.10 9.96 -1.26
N ASP A 12 -4.76 9.86 -0.11
CA ASP A 12 -5.71 10.88 0.38
C ASP A 12 -4.97 12.20 0.65
N PHE A 13 -3.78 12.13 1.25
CA PHE A 13 -2.93 13.32 1.46
C PHE A 13 -2.50 13.95 0.13
N GLY A 14 -2.03 13.16 -0.84
CA GLY A 14 -1.64 13.67 -2.14
C GLY A 14 -2.76 14.42 -2.86
N LEU A 15 -4.00 13.95 -2.73
CA LEU A 15 -5.18 14.63 -3.27
C LEU A 15 -5.52 15.90 -2.49
N LEU A 16 -5.37 15.89 -1.17
CA LEU A 16 -5.63 17.05 -0.31
C LEU A 16 -4.61 18.16 -0.55
N GLU A 17 -3.33 17.83 -0.65
CA GLU A 17 -2.25 18.78 -0.95
C GLU A 17 -2.40 19.39 -2.35
N GLY A 18 -2.97 18.63 -3.28
CA GLY A 18 -3.29 19.10 -4.62
C GLY A 18 -2.08 19.59 -5.37
N ASP A 19 -1.03 18.78 -5.46
CA ASP A 19 0.12 19.07 -6.33
C ASP A 19 -0.30 19.23 -7.79
N LEU A 20 0.60 19.75 -8.63
CA LEU A 20 0.30 20.06 -10.03
C LEU A 20 -0.28 18.86 -10.79
N ILE A 21 0.22 17.67 -10.53
CA ILE A 21 -0.22 16.44 -11.22
C ILE A 21 -1.59 16.03 -10.73
N ASN A 22 -1.82 16.05 -9.43
CA ASN A 22 -3.12 15.77 -8.86
C ASN A 22 -4.17 16.77 -9.32
N ARG A 23 -3.81 18.06 -9.47
CA ARG A 23 -4.71 19.07 -10.06
C ARG A 23 -5.01 18.81 -11.53
N LEU A 24 -4.03 18.43 -12.34
CA LEU A 24 -4.26 18.08 -13.74
C LEU A 24 -5.22 16.89 -13.89
N LEU A 25 -5.08 15.86 -13.07
CA LEU A 25 -5.90 14.65 -13.13
C LEU A 25 -7.28 14.83 -12.50
N ASN A 26 -7.35 15.57 -11.38
CA ASN A 26 -8.56 15.67 -10.54
C ASN A 26 -9.26 17.03 -10.58
N GLY A 27 -8.81 17.95 -11.44
CA GLY A 27 -9.43 19.26 -11.67
C GLY A 27 -8.51 20.41 -11.30
N ILE A 28 -8.19 21.24 -12.31
CA ILE A 28 -7.20 22.36 -12.20
C ILE A 28 -7.73 23.48 -11.30
N LEU A 29 -8.97 23.88 -11.49
CA LEU A 29 -9.58 25.01 -10.77
C LEU A 29 -10.41 24.59 -9.56
N LYS A 30 -11.03 23.44 -9.65
CA LYS A 30 -11.87 22.86 -8.57
C LYS A 30 -11.68 21.34 -8.54
N PRO A 31 -11.57 20.72 -7.36
CA PRO A 31 -11.49 19.27 -7.30
C PRO A 31 -12.76 18.62 -7.85
N LYS A 32 -12.60 17.63 -8.70
CA LYS A 32 -13.71 16.82 -9.24
C LYS A 32 -14.39 16.01 -8.12
N ARG A 33 -13.64 15.64 -7.11
CA ARG A 33 -14.10 14.89 -5.93
C ARG A 33 -14.08 15.81 -4.72
N LYS A 34 -15.23 16.03 -4.11
CA LYS A 34 -15.38 16.92 -2.95
C LYS A 34 -15.14 16.20 -1.62
N ILE A 35 -15.38 14.90 -1.59
CA ILE A 35 -15.22 14.05 -0.41
C ILE A 35 -14.15 13.01 -0.77
N LEU A 36 -13.12 12.95 0.02
CA LEU A 36 -12.02 12.00 -0.08
C LEU A 36 -12.32 10.70 0.69
N GLY A 37 -11.33 9.88 0.93
CA GLY A 37 -11.42 8.60 1.61
C GLY A 37 -11.56 7.46 0.63
N SER A 38 -10.52 6.64 0.55
CA SER A 38 -10.50 5.46 -0.31
C SER A 38 -10.97 4.22 0.43
N ASP A 39 -10.43 3.97 1.60
CA ASP A 39 -10.70 2.74 2.35
C ASP A 39 -11.82 2.92 3.36
N ILE A 40 -12.79 2.03 3.30
CA ILE A 40 -13.94 2.02 4.20
C ILE A 40 -14.24 0.63 4.75
N ALA A 41 -14.92 0.62 5.89
CA ALA A 41 -15.72 -0.51 6.36
C ALA A 41 -17.06 0.02 6.88
N GLY A 42 -18.13 -0.72 6.63
CA GLY A 42 -19.46 -0.25 7.00
C GLY A 42 -20.55 -1.27 6.69
N ARG A 43 -21.80 -0.85 6.85
CA ARG A 43 -22.97 -1.70 6.65
C ARG A 43 -23.78 -1.24 5.43
N ILE A 44 -24.21 -2.18 4.62
CA ILE A 44 -25.05 -1.90 3.45
C ILE A 44 -26.43 -1.48 3.92
N GLU A 45 -26.85 -0.26 3.57
CA GLU A 45 -28.18 0.29 3.83
C GLU A 45 -29.15 0.00 2.67
N ALA A 46 -28.64 0.06 1.44
CA ALA A 46 -29.43 -0.25 0.26
C ALA A 46 -28.53 -0.77 -0.87
N VAL A 47 -29.10 -1.54 -1.77
CA VAL A 47 -28.41 -2.07 -2.95
C VAL A 47 -29.09 -1.62 -4.23
N GLY A 48 -28.29 -1.41 -5.27
CA GLY A 48 -28.81 -1.14 -6.62
C GLY A 48 -29.46 -2.39 -7.25
N LYS A 49 -30.34 -2.20 -8.21
CA LYS A 49 -31.12 -3.26 -8.86
C LYS A 49 -30.29 -4.38 -9.51
N ASN A 50 -29.03 -4.11 -9.85
CA ASN A 50 -28.13 -5.06 -10.51
C ASN A 50 -27.10 -5.68 -9.56
N VAL A 51 -27.16 -5.40 -8.27
CA VAL A 51 -26.26 -5.99 -7.27
C VAL A 51 -26.71 -7.42 -6.97
N THR A 52 -25.77 -8.36 -7.01
CA THR A 52 -26.03 -9.79 -6.82
C THR A 52 -25.27 -10.42 -5.69
N LYS A 53 -24.11 -9.82 -5.28
CA LYS A 53 -23.22 -10.39 -4.28
C LYS A 53 -23.54 -9.98 -2.86
N PHE A 54 -24.30 -8.89 -2.69
CA PHE A 54 -24.55 -8.28 -1.39
C PHE A 54 -26.03 -7.96 -1.22
N LYS A 55 -26.45 -7.86 0.03
CA LYS A 55 -27.80 -7.44 0.45
C LYS A 55 -27.73 -6.39 1.55
N THR A 56 -28.84 -5.70 1.78
CA THR A 56 -29.02 -4.79 2.92
C THR A 56 -28.74 -5.53 4.23
N GLY A 57 -27.97 -4.90 5.13
CA GLY A 57 -27.54 -5.44 6.40
C GLY A 57 -26.17 -6.13 6.37
N ASP A 58 -25.60 -6.41 5.21
CA ASP A 58 -24.28 -7.02 5.12
C ASP A 58 -23.20 -6.03 5.59
N ASP A 59 -22.27 -6.52 6.41
CA ASP A 59 -21.06 -5.80 6.80
C ASP A 59 -19.97 -6.01 5.75
N VAL A 60 -19.46 -4.89 5.21
CA VAL A 60 -18.52 -4.89 4.09
C VAL A 60 -17.34 -3.96 4.35
N TYR A 61 -16.27 -4.19 3.62
CA TYR A 61 -15.10 -3.30 3.53
C TYR A 61 -14.57 -3.26 2.11
N GLY A 62 -13.81 -2.22 1.77
CA GLY A 62 -13.25 -2.13 0.44
C GLY A 62 -12.55 -0.83 0.11
N ASP A 63 -11.92 -0.81 -1.08
CA ASP A 63 -11.20 0.33 -1.63
C ASP A 63 -12.06 1.05 -2.67
N LEU A 64 -12.34 2.32 -2.41
CA LEU A 64 -13.09 3.24 -3.27
C LEU A 64 -12.19 4.09 -4.17
N SER A 65 -10.91 3.74 -4.31
CA SER A 65 -9.96 4.50 -5.13
C SER A 65 -10.51 4.80 -6.53
N GLY A 66 -10.36 6.05 -6.96
CA GLY A 66 -10.93 6.56 -8.21
C GLY A 66 -12.38 7.05 -8.12
N TYR A 67 -13.16 6.61 -7.14
CA TYR A 67 -14.52 7.12 -6.85
C TYR A 67 -14.54 8.02 -5.63
N TRP A 68 -13.79 7.64 -4.57
CA TRP A 68 -13.68 8.35 -3.30
C TRP A 68 -15.01 8.44 -2.55
N GLY A 69 -15.09 9.22 -1.50
CA GLY A 69 -16.31 9.43 -0.73
C GLY A 69 -16.38 8.66 0.57
N GLY A 70 -15.25 8.06 1.02
CA GLY A 70 -15.18 7.30 2.27
C GLY A 70 -15.23 8.16 3.52
N PHE A 71 -14.82 9.44 3.45
CA PHE A 71 -14.87 10.36 4.59
C PHE A 71 -16.22 11.04 4.68
N ALA A 72 -17.27 10.23 4.76
CA ALA A 72 -18.67 10.65 4.90
C ALA A 72 -19.44 9.61 5.71
N GLU A 73 -20.60 10.00 6.25
CA GLU A 73 -21.48 9.06 6.96
C GLU A 73 -22.04 7.96 6.04
N TYR A 74 -22.22 8.29 4.76
CA TYR A 74 -22.73 7.37 3.73
C TYR A 74 -21.94 7.50 2.44
N THR A 75 -21.72 6.37 1.79
CA THR A 75 -21.06 6.32 0.48
C THR A 75 -21.71 5.30 -0.45
N CYS A 76 -21.50 5.51 -1.76
CA CYS A 76 -21.85 4.54 -2.79
C CYS A 76 -20.59 3.85 -3.28
N ALA A 77 -20.62 2.53 -3.38
CA ALA A 77 -19.53 1.73 -3.89
C ALA A 77 -19.99 0.79 -5.00
N ARG A 78 -19.08 0.42 -5.89
CA ARG A 78 -19.33 -0.67 -6.85
C ARG A 78 -19.18 -2.01 -6.14
N GLU A 79 -20.03 -2.96 -6.50
CA GLU A 79 -20.01 -4.32 -5.97
C GLU A 79 -18.59 -4.95 -6.01
N LYS A 80 -17.87 -4.75 -7.12
CA LYS A 80 -16.52 -5.30 -7.31
C LYS A 80 -15.43 -4.69 -6.41
N SER A 81 -15.70 -3.55 -5.79
CA SER A 81 -14.76 -2.85 -4.89
C SER A 81 -14.94 -3.25 -3.43
N LEU A 82 -15.84 -4.18 -3.15
CA LEU A 82 -16.21 -4.58 -1.80
C LEU A 82 -15.98 -6.06 -1.56
N ALA A 83 -15.72 -6.39 -0.31
CA ALA A 83 -15.74 -7.74 0.23
C ALA A 83 -16.59 -7.79 1.50
N LEU A 84 -17.13 -8.97 1.85
CA LEU A 84 -17.77 -9.19 3.13
C LEU A 84 -16.75 -9.08 4.26
N LYS A 85 -17.07 -8.33 5.30
CA LYS A 85 -16.24 -8.20 6.48
C LYS A 85 -16.27 -9.51 7.27
N PRO A 86 -15.12 -10.11 7.62
CA PRO A 86 -15.10 -11.25 8.53
C PRO A 86 -15.75 -10.90 9.87
N ALA A 87 -16.55 -11.81 10.41
CA ALA A 87 -17.29 -11.57 11.67
C ALA A 87 -16.36 -11.28 12.86
N ALA A 88 -15.19 -11.92 12.90
CA ALA A 88 -14.20 -11.74 13.97
C ALA A 88 -13.43 -10.42 13.93
N MET A 89 -13.58 -9.62 12.85
CA MET A 89 -12.84 -8.39 12.63
C MET A 89 -13.70 -7.19 13.00
N SER A 90 -13.12 -6.17 13.64
CA SER A 90 -13.79 -4.89 13.86
C SER A 90 -13.93 -4.10 12.55
N PHE A 91 -14.72 -3.04 12.53
CA PHE A 91 -14.82 -2.16 11.34
C PHE A 91 -13.52 -1.37 11.14
N GLU A 92 -12.85 -0.97 12.22
CA GLU A 92 -11.58 -0.25 12.20
C GLU A 92 -10.47 -1.13 11.62
N GLU A 93 -10.37 -2.38 12.05
CA GLU A 93 -9.43 -3.35 11.49
C GLU A 93 -9.71 -3.58 10.00
N ALA A 94 -10.97 -3.78 9.64
CA ALA A 94 -11.39 -4.02 8.27
C ALA A 94 -11.11 -2.80 7.35
N ALA A 95 -11.31 -1.58 7.83
CA ALA A 95 -11.03 -0.37 7.07
C ALA A 95 -9.52 -0.13 6.84
N ALA A 96 -8.65 -0.67 7.67
CA ALA A 96 -7.19 -0.54 7.52
C ALA A 96 -6.58 -1.47 6.46
N ILE A 97 -7.34 -2.42 5.94
CA ILE A 97 -6.83 -3.49 5.06
C ILE A 97 -6.79 -3.11 3.57
N PRO A 98 -7.84 -2.54 2.95
CA PRO A 98 -8.05 -2.67 1.50
C PRO A 98 -6.85 -2.23 0.67
N GLN A 99 -6.46 -0.96 0.72
CA GLN A 99 -5.38 -0.45 -0.11
C GLN A 99 -4.01 -1.01 0.31
N ALA A 100 -3.71 -0.98 1.60
CA ALA A 100 -2.39 -1.33 2.11
C ALA A 100 -2.07 -2.82 1.90
N ALA A 101 -3.00 -3.71 2.25
CA ALA A 101 -2.81 -5.16 2.06
C ALA A 101 -2.83 -5.54 0.58
N MET A 102 -3.70 -4.93 -0.24
CA MET A 102 -3.75 -5.21 -1.67
C MET A 102 -2.44 -4.85 -2.36
N LEU A 103 -1.85 -3.69 -2.05
CA LEU A 103 -0.56 -3.29 -2.59
C LEU A 103 0.57 -4.22 -2.13
N ALA A 104 0.53 -4.71 -0.88
CA ALA A 104 1.49 -5.70 -0.40
C ALA A 104 1.36 -7.04 -1.16
N VAL A 105 0.13 -7.54 -1.35
CA VAL A 105 -0.15 -8.76 -2.13
C VAL A 105 0.31 -8.61 -3.57
N GLN A 106 -0.11 -7.56 -4.26
CA GLN A 106 0.28 -7.29 -5.64
C GLN A 106 1.79 -7.13 -5.77
N GLY A 107 2.41 -6.42 -4.82
CA GLY A 107 3.86 -6.17 -4.82
C GLY A 107 4.67 -7.44 -4.62
N LEU A 108 4.32 -8.27 -3.66
CA LEU A 108 5.09 -9.46 -3.33
C LEU A 108 4.72 -10.67 -4.19
N ILE A 109 3.41 -10.91 -4.39
CA ILE A 109 2.94 -12.14 -5.04
C ILE A 109 2.83 -11.93 -6.54
N ASP A 110 2.04 -10.94 -7.01
CA ASP A 110 1.73 -10.80 -8.43
C ASP A 110 2.92 -10.30 -9.25
N LYS A 111 3.68 -9.34 -8.72
CA LYS A 111 4.81 -8.72 -9.42
C LYS A 111 6.16 -9.23 -8.94
N GLY A 112 6.36 -9.31 -7.64
CA GLY A 112 7.59 -9.76 -7.02
C GLY A 112 7.83 -11.26 -7.16
N LYS A 113 6.75 -12.06 -7.36
CA LYS A 113 6.82 -13.52 -7.46
C LYS A 113 7.62 -14.14 -6.30
N ILE A 114 7.34 -13.66 -5.09
CA ILE A 114 8.05 -14.10 -3.90
C ILE A 114 8.03 -15.62 -3.76
N HIS A 115 9.17 -16.20 -3.42
CA HIS A 115 9.30 -17.64 -3.19
C HIS A 115 10.18 -17.93 -1.94
N PRO A 116 10.13 -19.17 -1.41
CA PRO A 116 10.81 -19.52 -0.16
C PRO A 116 12.31 -19.22 -0.17
N GLY A 117 12.80 -18.70 0.98
CA GLY A 117 14.21 -18.49 1.22
C GLY A 117 14.83 -17.26 0.57
N GLN A 118 14.03 -16.42 -0.12
CA GLN A 118 14.53 -15.18 -0.71
C GLN A 118 14.93 -14.15 0.34
N LYS A 119 15.94 -13.34 0.02
CA LYS A 119 16.27 -12.11 0.73
C LYS A 119 15.42 -10.96 0.19
N LEU A 120 14.51 -10.50 1.01
CA LEU A 120 13.57 -9.42 0.70
C LEU A 120 13.97 -8.13 1.42
N LEU A 121 14.06 -7.02 0.70
CA LEU A 121 14.12 -5.69 1.31
C LEU A 121 12.80 -4.97 1.11
N ILE A 122 12.28 -4.36 2.19
CA ILE A 122 11.10 -3.50 2.15
C ILE A 122 11.50 -2.07 2.52
N ASN A 123 11.49 -1.16 1.54
CA ASN A 123 11.77 0.26 1.76
C ASN A 123 10.49 1.02 2.10
N GLY A 124 10.42 1.67 3.25
CA GLY A 124 9.20 2.23 3.83
C GLY A 124 8.41 1.21 4.64
N ALA A 125 9.12 0.31 5.32
CA ALA A 125 8.58 -0.86 6.00
C ALA A 125 7.62 -0.55 7.15
N GLY A 126 7.76 0.61 7.80
CA GLY A 126 6.89 1.02 8.91
C GLY A 126 5.63 1.77 8.49
N GLY A 127 5.24 1.70 7.21
CA GLY A 127 3.95 2.16 6.70
C GLY A 127 2.93 1.02 6.58
N GLY A 128 1.69 1.33 6.19
CA GLY A 128 0.61 0.35 6.04
C GLY A 128 1.00 -0.81 5.13
N VAL A 129 1.53 -0.55 3.94
CA VAL A 129 1.96 -1.59 3.00
C VAL A 129 3.05 -2.47 3.60
N GLY A 130 4.07 -1.88 4.26
CA GLY A 130 5.19 -2.63 4.84
C GLY A 130 4.76 -3.55 5.98
N THR A 131 3.79 -3.13 6.80
CA THR A 131 3.27 -3.94 7.91
C THR A 131 2.47 -5.15 7.43
N PHE A 132 1.78 -5.07 6.31
CA PHE A 132 1.17 -6.24 5.66
C PHE A 132 2.21 -7.08 4.91
N ALA A 133 3.16 -6.42 4.25
CA ALA A 133 4.18 -7.10 3.46
C ALA A 133 5.05 -8.04 4.32
N VAL A 134 5.46 -7.65 5.54
CA VAL A 134 6.23 -8.53 6.42
C VAL A 134 5.44 -9.77 6.82
N GLN A 135 4.16 -9.64 7.10
CA GLN A 135 3.30 -10.77 7.46
C GLN A 135 3.16 -11.77 6.30
N ILE A 136 2.96 -11.26 5.09
CA ILE A 136 2.89 -12.08 3.88
C ILE A 136 4.23 -12.76 3.63
N ALA A 137 5.34 -12.02 3.65
CA ALA A 137 6.67 -12.54 3.35
C ALA A 137 7.11 -13.66 4.33
N LYS A 138 6.71 -13.57 5.60
CA LYS A 138 6.93 -14.63 6.59
C LYS A 138 6.26 -15.95 6.21
N LEU A 139 5.10 -15.93 5.58
CA LEU A 139 4.43 -17.15 5.13
C LEU A 139 5.25 -17.87 4.04
N TYR A 140 6.13 -17.15 3.35
CA TYR A 140 7.06 -17.71 2.37
C TYR A 140 8.44 -18.06 2.94
N GLY A 141 8.67 -17.81 4.25
CA GLY A 141 9.98 -18.07 4.86
C GLY A 141 11.11 -17.21 4.25
N ALA A 142 10.80 -16.00 3.81
CA ALA A 142 11.80 -15.05 3.32
C ALA A 142 12.61 -14.45 4.47
N GLU A 143 13.90 -14.13 4.23
CA GLU A 143 14.71 -13.30 5.11
C GLU A 143 14.43 -11.83 4.84
N ILE A 144 13.85 -11.09 5.80
CA ILE A 144 13.22 -9.81 5.56
C ILE A 144 14.00 -8.66 6.20
N THR A 145 14.49 -7.75 5.38
CA THR A 145 15.13 -6.50 5.82
C THR A 145 14.18 -5.32 5.68
N ALA A 146 13.94 -4.62 6.78
CA ALA A 146 13.18 -3.38 6.82
C ALA A 146 14.07 -2.15 6.66
N VAL A 147 13.64 -1.16 5.90
CA VAL A 147 14.26 0.18 5.84
C VAL A 147 13.22 1.22 6.21
N ASP A 148 13.51 2.02 7.26
CA ASP A 148 12.66 3.16 7.66
C ASP A 148 13.47 4.15 8.51
N SER A 149 12.81 5.16 9.09
CA SER A 149 13.42 6.18 9.96
C SER A 149 13.67 5.68 11.37
N THR A 150 14.58 6.36 12.10
CA THR A 150 14.94 6.06 13.50
C THR A 150 13.71 5.85 14.39
N SER A 151 12.68 6.68 14.24
CA SER A 151 11.48 6.63 15.09
C SER A 151 10.67 5.33 14.98
N LYS A 152 10.85 4.58 13.89
CA LYS A 152 10.12 3.33 13.63
C LYS A 152 10.90 2.06 13.93
N MET A 153 12.19 2.16 14.29
CA MET A 153 13.05 0.98 14.48
C MET A 153 12.51 -0.01 15.53
N ASN A 154 11.94 0.47 16.62
CA ASN A 154 11.43 -0.40 17.68
C ASN A 154 10.18 -1.18 17.22
N ILE A 155 9.24 -0.50 16.55
CA ILE A 155 8.05 -1.18 16.03
C ILE A 155 8.40 -2.19 14.93
N LEU A 156 9.39 -1.89 14.08
CA LEU A 156 9.83 -2.84 13.05
C LEU A 156 10.38 -4.13 13.66
N ARG A 157 11.18 -4.03 14.72
CA ARG A 157 11.66 -5.22 15.45
C ARG A 157 10.50 -6.03 16.04
N SER A 158 9.50 -5.36 16.63
CA SER A 158 8.33 -6.07 17.20
C SER A 158 7.44 -6.73 16.14
N LEU A 159 7.42 -6.22 14.90
CA LEU A 159 6.71 -6.83 13.79
C LEU A 159 7.41 -8.08 13.23
N GLY A 160 8.67 -8.31 13.68
CA GLY A 160 9.44 -9.50 13.38
C GLY A 160 10.17 -9.46 12.05
N PHE A 161 10.64 -8.29 11.63
CA PHE A 161 11.68 -8.21 10.60
C PHE A 161 12.98 -8.83 11.12
N ASP A 162 13.69 -9.55 10.27
CA ASP A 162 14.96 -10.19 10.64
C ASP A 162 16.05 -9.13 10.79
N HIS A 163 16.06 -8.13 9.90
CA HIS A 163 16.99 -7.02 9.90
C HIS A 163 16.26 -5.69 9.78
N VAL A 164 16.79 -4.65 10.44
CA VAL A 164 16.26 -3.28 10.36
C VAL A 164 17.37 -2.30 10.08
N ILE A 165 17.16 -1.44 9.08
CA ILE A 165 18.10 -0.41 8.63
C ILE A 165 17.47 0.96 8.83
N ASP A 166 18.14 1.83 9.57
CA ASP A 166 17.79 3.23 9.73
C ASP A 166 18.39 4.04 8.57
N TYR A 167 17.58 4.43 7.60
CA TYR A 167 18.06 5.15 6.42
C TYR A 167 18.65 6.53 6.74
N THR A 168 18.42 7.06 7.94
CA THR A 168 18.99 8.33 8.39
C THR A 168 20.46 8.18 8.81
N LYS A 169 20.91 6.96 9.05
CA LYS A 169 22.27 6.62 9.51
C LYS A 169 23.05 5.77 8.51
N GLU A 170 22.35 4.98 7.72
CA GLU A 170 22.95 4.03 6.80
C GLU A 170 22.26 4.05 5.43
N ASP A 171 23.06 4.05 4.37
CA ASP A 171 22.56 3.88 3.01
C ASP A 171 22.55 2.41 2.62
N PHE A 172 21.39 1.76 2.67
CA PHE A 172 21.22 0.34 2.35
C PHE A 172 21.69 -0.03 0.93
N THR A 173 21.78 0.94 0.01
CA THR A 173 22.25 0.70 -1.36
C THR A 173 23.77 0.69 -1.49
N LYS A 174 24.49 1.01 -0.39
CA LYS A 174 25.96 1.11 -0.34
C LYS A 174 26.61 0.25 0.74
N ASN A 175 25.82 -0.47 1.54
CA ASN A 175 26.32 -1.29 2.63
C ASN A 175 26.85 -2.68 2.20
N GLY A 176 26.86 -2.97 0.90
CA GLY A 176 27.34 -4.24 0.34
C GLY A 176 26.32 -5.39 0.40
N GLN A 177 25.18 -5.21 1.04
CA GLN A 177 24.11 -6.20 1.05
C GLN A 177 23.39 -6.24 -0.29
N ARG A 178 22.89 -7.42 -0.68
CA ARG A 178 22.10 -7.61 -1.88
C ARG A 178 20.86 -8.44 -1.57
N TYR A 179 19.82 -8.21 -2.37
CA TYR A 179 18.51 -8.78 -2.20
C TYR A 179 18.01 -9.44 -3.48
N ASP A 180 17.19 -10.48 -3.33
CA ASP A 180 16.53 -11.15 -4.46
C ASP A 180 15.30 -10.35 -4.90
N LEU A 181 14.64 -9.70 -3.93
CA LEU A 181 13.45 -8.90 -4.16
C LEU A 181 13.53 -7.60 -3.34
N ILE A 182 13.23 -6.48 -3.98
CA ILE A 182 13.05 -5.19 -3.31
C ILE A 182 11.61 -4.75 -3.53
N LEU A 183 10.84 -4.61 -2.43
CA LEU A 183 9.55 -3.95 -2.40
C LEU A 183 9.73 -2.50 -1.94
N ASP A 184 9.55 -1.56 -2.86
CA ASP A 184 9.80 -0.15 -2.61
C ASP A 184 8.49 0.63 -2.49
N VAL A 185 8.18 1.07 -1.26
CA VAL A 185 6.96 1.82 -0.94
C VAL A 185 7.19 3.33 -0.96
N LYS A 186 8.45 3.78 -0.92
CA LYS A 186 8.80 5.22 -0.86
C LYS A 186 9.46 5.76 -2.10
N THR A 187 10.12 4.95 -2.90
CA THR A 187 10.78 5.28 -4.18
C THR A 187 11.65 6.55 -4.08
N ASN A 188 12.52 6.57 -3.09
CA ASN A 188 13.32 7.75 -2.74
C ASN A 188 14.78 7.70 -3.26
N ARG A 189 15.21 6.58 -3.85
CA ARG A 189 16.54 6.38 -4.45
C ARG A 189 16.48 6.34 -5.97
N SER A 190 17.63 6.37 -6.62
CA SER A 190 17.70 6.20 -8.08
C SER A 190 17.57 4.72 -8.47
N MET A 191 17.17 4.45 -9.71
CA MET A 191 17.11 3.06 -10.22
C MET A 191 18.48 2.38 -10.21
N PHE A 192 19.56 3.11 -10.41
CA PHE A 192 20.93 2.58 -10.32
C PHE A 192 21.32 2.17 -8.89
N ASP A 193 20.80 2.86 -7.88
CA ASP A 193 21.03 2.50 -6.48
C ASP A 193 20.30 1.21 -6.14
N TYR A 194 19.05 1.06 -6.56
CA TYR A 194 18.31 -0.20 -6.38
C TYR A 194 18.94 -1.36 -7.15
N ALA A 195 19.39 -1.12 -8.38
CA ALA A 195 20.10 -2.16 -9.17
C ALA A 195 21.39 -2.64 -8.47
N ARG A 196 22.11 -1.73 -7.79
CA ARG A 196 23.31 -2.10 -7.00
C ARG A 196 22.96 -3.00 -5.81
N ALA A 197 21.83 -2.78 -5.17
CA ALA A 197 21.34 -3.55 -4.02
C ALA A 197 20.65 -4.87 -4.42
N LEU A 198 20.48 -5.15 -5.71
CA LEU A 198 19.93 -6.41 -6.19
C LEU A 198 21.02 -7.44 -6.53
N TYR A 199 20.72 -8.71 -6.33
CA TYR A 199 21.46 -9.79 -6.99
C TYR A 199 21.23 -9.75 -8.51
N PRO A 200 22.13 -10.31 -9.33
CA PRO A 200 21.86 -10.55 -10.75
C PRO A 200 20.57 -11.38 -10.91
N GLY A 201 19.62 -10.89 -11.68
CA GLY A 201 18.29 -11.50 -11.84
C GLY A 201 17.30 -11.19 -10.71
N GLY A 202 17.69 -10.38 -9.72
CA GLY A 202 16.77 -9.92 -8.67
C GLY A 202 15.68 -8.98 -9.20
N THR A 203 14.57 -8.92 -8.48
CA THR A 203 13.37 -8.19 -8.89
C THR A 203 13.20 -6.91 -8.07
N TYR A 204 12.90 -5.80 -8.75
CA TYR A 204 12.50 -4.53 -8.12
C TYR A 204 11.00 -4.29 -8.38
N VAL A 205 10.24 -4.05 -7.31
CA VAL A 205 8.82 -3.70 -7.39
C VAL A 205 8.60 -2.39 -6.65
N THR A 206 8.01 -1.39 -7.32
CA THR A 206 7.55 -0.17 -6.67
C THR A 206 6.03 -0.16 -6.53
N VAL A 207 5.54 0.29 -5.38
CA VAL A 207 4.11 0.43 -5.08
C VAL A 207 3.72 1.88 -4.73
N GLY A 208 4.66 2.81 -4.87
CA GLY A 208 4.43 4.22 -4.60
C GLY A 208 5.69 5.05 -4.81
N GLY A 209 5.62 6.34 -4.47
CA GLY A 209 6.76 7.25 -4.52
C GLY A 209 6.59 8.48 -5.39
N SER A 210 7.65 9.29 -5.53
CA SER A 210 7.59 10.51 -6.31
C SER A 210 7.42 10.24 -7.80
N MET A 211 6.62 11.05 -8.48
CA MET A 211 6.35 10.93 -9.92
C MET A 211 7.65 10.95 -10.76
N LYS A 212 8.63 11.78 -10.36
CA LYS A 212 9.94 11.84 -11.01
C LYS A 212 10.63 10.46 -11.01
N ARG A 213 10.56 9.74 -9.89
CA ARG A 213 11.19 8.42 -9.75
C ARG A 213 10.41 7.33 -10.48
N LEU A 214 9.08 7.43 -10.47
CA LEU A 214 8.24 6.51 -11.23
C LEU A 214 8.49 6.64 -12.74
N LEU A 215 8.64 7.87 -13.26
CA LEU A 215 9.03 8.11 -14.65
C LEU A 215 10.43 7.57 -14.94
N GLN A 216 11.38 7.75 -14.03
CA GLN A 216 12.72 7.16 -14.16
C GLN A 216 12.65 5.62 -14.24
N ALA A 217 11.84 5.00 -13.39
CA ALA A 217 11.62 3.54 -13.41
C ALA A 217 11.00 3.07 -14.74
N LEU A 218 10.06 3.85 -15.29
CA LEU A 218 9.41 3.52 -16.57
C LEU A 218 10.38 3.62 -17.78
N ILE A 219 11.33 4.57 -17.75
CA ILE A 219 12.27 4.81 -18.87
C ILE A 219 13.51 3.89 -18.76
N LEU A 220 14.01 3.68 -17.56
CA LEU A 220 15.27 2.97 -17.29
C LEU A 220 15.08 1.58 -16.68
N GLY A 221 13.85 1.21 -16.35
CA GLY A 221 13.51 -0.13 -15.92
C GLY A 221 13.59 -1.13 -17.08
N PRO A 222 13.79 -2.39 -16.78
CA PRO A 222 13.81 -3.45 -17.80
C PRO A 222 12.46 -3.63 -18.45
#